data_0eb6e2d33734b5ec488b5d3c196af40d
#
_entry.id   0eb6e2d33734b5ec488b5d3c196af40d
#
_cell.length_a   1.000
_cell.length_b   1.000
_cell.length_c   1.000
_cell.angle_alpha   90.00
_cell.angle_beta   90.00
_cell.angle_gamma   90.00
#
_symmetry.space_group_name_H-M   'P 1'
#
loop_
_entity.id
_entity.type
_entity.pdbx_description
1 polymer ?
#
loop_
_entity_poly.entity_id
_entity_poly.type
_entity_poly.pdbx_seq_one_letter_code
_entity_poly.pdbx_strand_id
1 'polypeptide(L)'
;MSSVYIHIPYCISKCDYCDFFSVPCSKNLVPDEYVSSLCFEIEFFKDLISPIETLYIGGGTPSLLSKKQLESVFCALNKAGFEKNPEITYELNPSDVTEDYLLSLEKIGITRLSLGLQSLSEKALSFVRRRSSLSDVKKSLEIVQKIWKKSFSVDLISSLPFESEEEFLSSLKELLFYNPSHISLYSLCVEEETVLGKKINSGKIKYDFDLSDKIWLSGKDFLVENGFVHYEVSNFYRKENGFPCRHNLSYWSLKDYFGFGSGATGSFFGKNGFRYTNTKDISQYMKFWLKNEKPVLKKENLKEIFKNFIPCDFENLPLKTQVFEFFMMSLRTLDGVNLSELKKRFSYLITEKVLNLFDRWISLKNARKYFKDGNEFFALTEQGLLFENKFLEEFLEVF
;
A
#
# COMPACT_ATOMS: atom_id res chain seq x y z
N MET A 1 7.47 11.66 -14.54
CA MET A 1 6.24 11.26 -13.82
C MET A 1 6.67 10.46 -12.62
N SER A 2 6.22 10.82 -11.43
CA SER A 2 6.70 10.23 -10.19
C SER A 2 5.55 9.71 -9.34
N SER A 3 5.77 8.56 -8.68
CA SER A 3 4.93 8.06 -7.60
C SER A 3 5.50 8.53 -6.27
N VAL A 4 4.66 9.06 -5.40
CA VAL A 4 5.06 9.62 -4.10
C VAL A 4 4.22 8.97 -3.00
N TYR A 5 4.88 8.41 -1.99
CA TYR A 5 4.27 7.95 -0.76
C TYR A 5 4.63 8.91 0.39
N ILE A 6 3.65 9.27 1.20
CA ILE A 6 3.86 10.06 2.42
C ILE A 6 3.43 9.24 3.63
N HIS A 7 4.35 9.08 4.58
CA HIS A 7 4.11 8.37 5.83
C HIS A 7 3.81 9.34 6.98
N ILE A 8 2.65 9.17 7.61
CA ILE A 8 2.28 9.87 8.84
C ILE A 8 2.34 8.87 9.99
N PRO A 9 3.42 8.82 10.78
CA PRO A 9 3.69 7.74 11.71
C PRO A 9 2.94 7.85 13.05
N TYR A 10 1.81 8.52 13.11
CA TYR A 10 1.10 8.78 14.36
C TYR A 10 -0.20 8.01 14.44
N CYS A 11 -0.46 7.37 15.59
CA CYS A 11 -1.72 6.74 15.93
C CYS A 11 -2.16 7.16 17.35
N ILE A 12 -3.46 7.29 17.59
CA ILE A 12 -3.98 7.50 18.93
C ILE A 12 -3.75 6.24 19.77
N SER A 13 -4.00 5.06 19.17
CA SER A 13 -3.74 3.75 19.76
C SER A 13 -3.26 2.79 18.70
N LYS A 14 -2.36 1.87 19.06
CA LYS A 14 -1.88 0.81 18.15
C LYS A 14 -2.78 -0.40 18.27
N CYS A 15 -3.34 -0.87 17.16
CA CYS A 15 -4.14 -2.09 17.09
C CYS A 15 -3.26 -3.33 17.34
N ASP A 16 -3.83 -4.40 17.93
CA ASP A 16 -3.08 -5.58 18.33
C ASP A 16 -2.45 -6.36 17.17
N TYR A 17 -2.99 -6.22 15.95
CA TYR A 17 -2.47 -6.89 14.73
C TYR A 17 -1.48 -6.04 13.94
N CYS A 18 -1.36 -4.72 14.23
CA CYS A 18 -0.67 -3.79 13.34
C CYS A 18 0.85 -3.86 13.49
N ASP A 19 1.55 -4.13 12.39
CA ASP A 19 3.00 -4.12 12.29
C ASP A 19 3.57 -2.81 11.69
N PHE A 20 2.73 -1.96 11.15
CA PHE A 20 3.19 -0.68 10.58
C PHE A 20 3.92 0.17 11.60
N PHE A 21 4.98 0.84 11.11
CA PHE A 21 5.69 1.82 11.93
C PHE A 21 4.76 2.94 12.34
N SER A 22 4.50 3.05 13.63
CA SER A 22 3.72 4.14 14.20
C SER A 22 4.09 4.37 15.66
N VAL A 23 3.91 5.60 16.11
CA VAL A 23 4.12 6.04 17.50
C VAL A 23 2.84 6.61 18.08
N PRO A 24 2.66 6.54 19.40
CA PRO A 24 1.52 7.15 20.06
C PRO A 24 1.47 8.66 19.82
N CYS A 25 0.31 9.16 19.46
CA CYS A 25 0.06 10.58 19.27
C CYS A 25 -0.37 11.21 20.60
N SER A 26 0.48 12.05 21.19
CA SER A 26 0.09 12.82 22.37
C SER A 26 -0.95 13.85 21.99
N LYS A 27 -2.00 14.01 22.82
CA LYS A 27 -3.09 15.01 22.61
C LYS A 27 -3.89 14.80 21.31
N ASN A 28 -3.84 13.62 20.68
CA ASN A 28 -4.57 13.30 19.44
C ASN A 28 -4.25 14.25 18.26
N LEU A 29 -3.04 14.81 18.21
CA LEU A 29 -2.58 15.74 17.19
C LEU A 29 -1.18 15.38 16.70
N VAL A 30 -0.99 15.43 15.38
CA VAL A 30 0.34 15.35 14.78
C VAL A 30 1.12 16.62 15.14
N PRO A 31 2.37 16.53 15.62
CA PRO A 31 3.17 17.72 15.94
C PRO A 31 3.42 18.63 14.72
N ASP A 32 3.29 19.93 14.87
CA ASP A 32 3.53 20.89 13.78
C ASP A 32 4.99 20.85 13.29
N GLU A 33 5.94 20.55 14.17
CA GLU A 33 7.34 20.37 13.82
C GLU A 33 7.56 19.20 12.87
N TYR A 34 6.79 18.10 13.03
CA TYR A 34 6.83 16.97 12.11
C TYR A 34 6.31 17.38 10.73
N VAL A 35 5.18 18.07 10.69
CA VAL A 35 4.59 18.55 9.43
C VAL A 35 5.51 19.54 8.72
N SER A 36 6.14 20.46 9.47
CA SER A 36 7.13 21.38 8.91
C SER A 36 8.33 20.64 8.33
N SER A 37 8.83 19.61 9.03
CA SER A 37 9.93 18.76 8.56
C SER A 37 9.57 18.05 7.28
N LEU A 38 8.36 17.46 7.21
CA LEU A 38 7.83 16.81 6.01
C LEU A 38 7.72 17.80 4.84
N CYS A 39 7.23 19.01 5.07
CA CYS A 39 7.17 20.05 4.04
C CYS A 39 8.57 20.40 3.49
N PHE A 40 9.57 20.53 4.37
CA PHE A 40 10.95 20.77 3.94
C PHE A 40 11.53 19.60 3.14
N GLU A 41 11.23 18.36 3.52
CA GLU A 41 11.64 17.18 2.74
C GLU A 41 11.02 17.21 1.34
N ILE A 42 9.71 17.41 1.23
CA ILE A 42 9.01 17.50 -0.06
C ILE A 42 9.59 18.63 -0.93
N GLU A 43 9.81 19.81 -0.35
CA GLU A 43 10.37 20.96 -1.06
C GLU A 43 11.81 20.71 -1.54
N PHE A 44 12.61 19.99 -0.75
CA PHE A 44 13.97 19.61 -1.15
C PHE A 44 13.99 18.74 -2.41
N PHE A 45 13.01 17.83 -2.55
CA PHE A 45 12.93 16.91 -3.70
C PHE A 45 11.98 17.39 -4.82
N LYS A 46 11.36 18.57 -4.72
CA LYS A 46 10.30 19.04 -5.62
C LYS A 46 10.61 18.89 -7.11
N ASP A 47 11.84 19.24 -7.53
CA ASP A 47 12.24 19.22 -8.93
C ASP A 47 12.44 17.80 -9.46
N LEU A 48 12.71 16.82 -8.58
CA LEU A 48 12.88 15.42 -8.94
C LEU A 48 11.56 14.65 -8.97
N ILE A 49 10.57 15.07 -8.18
CA ILE A 49 9.24 14.43 -8.14
C ILE A 49 8.26 15.04 -9.16
N SER A 50 8.63 16.08 -9.84
CA SER A 50 7.79 16.82 -10.80
C SER A 50 7.68 16.14 -12.17
N PRO A 51 6.50 16.02 -12.77
CA PRO A 51 5.18 16.13 -12.12
C PRO A 51 4.81 14.85 -11.37
N ILE A 52 4.00 15.00 -10.31
CA ILE A 52 3.49 13.87 -9.51
C ILE A 52 2.32 13.20 -10.26
N GLU A 53 2.46 11.93 -10.57
CA GLU A 53 1.44 11.09 -11.21
C GLU A 53 0.51 10.45 -10.16
N THR A 54 1.11 9.89 -9.10
CA THR A 54 0.36 9.30 -7.99
C THR A 54 0.91 9.78 -6.66
N LEU A 55 0.01 10.13 -5.75
CA LEU A 55 0.32 10.44 -4.37
C LEU A 55 -0.50 9.53 -3.46
N TYR A 56 0.15 8.92 -2.49
CA TYR A 56 -0.51 8.12 -1.46
C TYR A 56 -0.08 8.61 -0.08
N ILE A 57 -1.03 9.09 0.72
CA ILE A 57 -0.78 9.56 2.09
C ILE A 57 -1.36 8.52 3.05
N GLY A 58 -0.47 7.80 3.72
CA GLY A 58 -0.80 6.66 4.56
C GLY A 58 0.07 6.56 5.81
N GLY A 59 0.10 5.36 6.39
CA GLY A 59 0.98 5.01 7.49
C GLY A 59 0.28 4.65 8.80
N GLY A 60 0.46 5.44 9.84
CA GLY A 60 -0.24 5.28 11.12
C GLY A 60 -1.71 5.69 10.98
N THR A 61 -1.97 6.98 11.02
CA THR A 61 -3.33 7.54 10.88
C THR A 61 -3.25 8.95 10.28
N PRO A 62 -3.21 9.09 8.95
CA PRO A 62 -3.13 10.41 8.30
C PRO A 62 -4.28 11.36 8.66
N SER A 63 -5.47 10.81 8.95
CA SER A 63 -6.65 11.58 9.35
C SER A 63 -6.52 12.31 10.70
N LEU A 64 -5.39 12.15 11.39
CA LEU A 64 -5.02 12.98 12.55
C LEU A 64 -4.40 14.34 12.16
N LEU A 65 -4.07 14.55 10.88
CA LEU A 65 -3.66 15.86 10.40
C LEU A 65 -4.84 16.85 10.48
N SER A 66 -4.60 18.00 11.09
CA SER A 66 -5.56 19.11 11.01
C SER A 66 -5.65 19.63 9.58
N LYS A 67 -6.77 20.30 9.23
CA LYS A 67 -6.95 20.92 7.92
C LYS A 67 -5.79 21.85 7.56
N LYS A 68 -5.32 22.67 8.52
CA LYS A 68 -4.20 23.59 8.31
C LYS A 68 -2.89 22.85 8.04
N GLN A 69 -2.61 21.77 8.74
CA GLN A 69 -1.44 20.93 8.50
C GLN A 69 -1.48 20.30 7.11
N LEU A 70 -2.65 19.79 6.72
CA LEU A 70 -2.86 19.19 5.42
C LEU A 70 -2.70 20.23 4.29
N GLU A 71 -3.24 21.44 4.45
CA GLU A 71 -3.02 22.56 3.53
C GLU A 71 -1.53 22.91 3.38
N SER A 72 -0.75 22.86 4.48
CA SER A 72 0.70 23.09 4.44
C SER A 72 1.43 22.02 3.62
N VAL A 73 1.10 20.74 3.81
CA VAL A 73 1.66 19.62 3.03
C VAL A 73 1.33 19.80 1.54
N PHE A 74 0.07 20.13 1.21
CA PHE A 74 -0.32 20.36 -0.18
C PHE A 74 0.30 21.61 -0.78
N CYS A 75 0.57 22.63 0.01
CA CYS A 75 1.33 23.81 -0.45
C CYS A 75 2.75 23.41 -0.89
N ALA A 76 3.42 22.52 -0.15
CA ALA A 76 4.74 22.02 -0.52
C ALA A 76 4.67 21.13 -1.79
N LEU A 77 3.70 20.23 -1.87
CA LEU A 77 3.48 19.35 -3.04
C LEU A 77 3.15 20.13 -4.30
N ASN A 78 2.35 21.19 -4.20
CA ASN A 78 1.99 22.04 -5.34
C ASN A 78 3.19 22.77 -5.95
N LYS A 79 4.29 22.95 -5.22
CA LYS A 79 5.56 23.48 -5.78
C LYS A 79 6.22 22.51 -6.76
N ALA A 80 6.01 21.21 -6.59
CA ALA A 80 6.42 20.19 -7.55
C ALA A 80 5.44 20.09 -8.73
N GLY A 81 4.15 20.31 -8.49
CA GLY A 81 3.09 20.19 -9.45
C GLY A 81 2.62 18.75 -9.66
N PHE A 82 1.39 18.63 -10.10
CA PHE A 82 0.73 17.37 -10.40
C PHE A 82 0.48 17.22 -11.90
N GLU A 83 0.36 15.98 -12.36
CA GLU A 83 -0.18 15.71 -13.69
C GLU A 83 -1.63 16.20 -13.83
N LYS A 84 -2.12 16.19 -15.08
CA LYS A 84 -3.49 16.64 -15.39
C LYS A 84 -4.57 15.83 -14.65
N ASN A 85 -4.35 14.52 -14.48
CA ASN A 85 -5.27 13.59 -13.81
C ASN A 85 -4.51 12.74 -12.78
N PRO A 86 -4.04 13.32 -11.67
CA PRO A 86 -3.28 12.58 -10.67
C PRO A 86 -4.21 11.66 -9.87
N GLU A 87 -3.69 10.52 -9.44
CA GLU A 87 -4.34 9.74 -8.37
C GLU A 87 -3.77 10.21 -7.03
N ILE A 88 -4.63 10.76 -6.20
CA ILE A 88 -4.26 11.26 -4.87
C ILE A 88 -5.10 10.52 -3.84
N THR A 89 -4.49 9.51 -3.20
CA THR A 89 -5.12 8.68 -2.18
C THR A 89 -4.83 9.20 -0.78
N TYR A 90 -5.85 9.19 0.07
CA TYR A 90 -5.75 9.58 1.46
C TYR A 90 -6.40 8.53 2.38
N GLU A 91 -5.63 8.02 3.34
CA GLU A 91 -6.14 7.05 4.32
C GLU A 91 -6.91 7.73 5.44
N LEU A 92 -8.04 7.13 5.80
CA LEU A 92 -8.94 7.61 6.84
C LEU A 92 -9.25 6.52 7.87
N ASN A 93 -9.19 6.91 9.14
CA ASN A 93 -9.80 6.12 10.19
C ASN A 93 -11.30 6.51 10.30
N PRO A 94 -12.23 5.53 10.42
CA PRO A 94 -13.67 5.81 10.51
C PRO A 94 -14.07 6.85 11.55
N SER A 95 -13.44 6.83 12.74
CA SER A 95 -13.75 7.79 13.81
C SER A 95 -13.40 9.25 13.49
N ASP A 96 -12.60 9.50 12.43
CA ASP A 96 -12.18 10.84 12.03
C ASP A 96 -13.01 11.39 10.86
N VAL A 97 -13.91 10.58 10.31
CA VAL A 97 -14.74 10.98 9.15
C VAL A 97 -15.85 11.91 9.61
N THR A 98 -15.79 13.15 9.11
CA THR A 98 -16.87 14.16 9.25
C THR A 98 -17.16 14.80 7.91
N GLU A 99 -18.38 15.31 7.70
CA GLU A 99 -18.75 16.02 6.47
C GLU A 99 -17.77 17.15 6.16
N ASP A 100 -17.47 17.98 7.15
CA ASP A 100 -16.58 19.11 7.05
C ASP A 100 -15.12 18.72 6.72
N TYR A 101 -14.64 17.58 7.26
CA TYR A 101 -13.32 17.05 6.91
C TYR A 101 -13.27 16.55 5.47
N LEU A 102 -14.27 15.79 5.02
CA LEU A 102 -14.36 15.31 3.64
C LEU A 102 -14.40 16.45 2.62
N LEU A 103 -15.18 17.50 2.89
CA LEU A 103 -15.23 18.69 2.04
C LEU A 103 -13.86 19.39 1.98
N SER A 104 -13.09 19.40 3.07
CA SER A 104 -11.73 19.93 3.05
C SER A 104 -10.78 19.08 2.21
N LEU A 105 -10.89 17.74 2.26
CA LEU A 105 -10.11 16.83 1.41
C LEU A 105 -10.43 17.02 -0.08
N GLU A 106 -11.69 17.21 -0.40
CA GLU A 106 -12.10 17.48 -1.77
C GLU A 106 -11.53 18.80 -2.30
N LYS A 107 -11.61 19.85 -1.48
CA LYS A 107 -11.10 21.19 -1.81
C LYS A 107 -9.60 21.23 -2.09
N ILE A 108 -8.80 20.45 -1.36
CA ILE A 108 -7.35 20.37 -1.57
C ILE A 108 -6.93 19.46 -2.72
N GLY A 109 -7.87 18.72 -3.33
CA GLY A 109 -7.61 17.93 -4.52
C GLY A 109 -7.46 16.42 -4.32
N ILE A 110 -7.82 15.87 -3.15
CA ILE A 110 -7.88 14.42 -2.96
C ILE A 110 -8.84 13.81 -3.99
N THR A 111 -8.41 12.72 -4.65
CA THR A 111 -9.20 12.05 -5.69
C THR A 111 -9.72 10.67 -5.27
N ARG A 112 -9.10 10.06 -4.27
CA ARG A 112 -9.42 8.73 -3.76
C ARG A 112 -9.29 8.67 -2.23
N LEU A 113 -10.27 8.08 -1.56
CA LEU A 113 -10.19 7.76 -0.14
C LEU A 113 -9.88 6.28 0.06
N SER A 114 -9.19 5.93 1.15
CA SER A 114 -9.06 4.57 1.66
C SER A 114 -9.51 4.54 3.12
N LEU A 115 -10.64 3.87 3.39
CA LEU A 115 -11.21 3.80 4.72
C LEU A 115 -10.78 2.50 5.39
N GLY A 116 -9.96 2.60 6.41
CA GLY A 116 -9.53 1.44 7.20
C GLY A 116 -10.63 0.95 8.14
N LEU A 117 -11.62 0.23 7.63
CA LEU A 117 -12.70 -0.35 8.44
C LEU A 117 -12.21 -1.55 9.24
N GLN A 118 -11.49 -2.43 8.58
CA GLN A 118 -10.93 -3.71 9.03
C GLN A 118 -11.99 -4.81 9.26
N SER A 119 -13.10 -4.53 9.91
CA SER A 119 -14.24 -5.44 10.09
C SER A 119 -15.53 -4.68 10.31
N LEU A 120 -16.66 -5.35 10.10
CA LEU A 120 -18.01 -4.93 10.53
C LEU A 120 -18.50 -5.74 11.74
N SER A 121 -17.62 -6.45 12.43
CA SER A 121 -17.90 -7.16 13.68
C SER A 121 -17.42 -6.35 14.88
N GLU A 122 -18.36 -5.89 15.74
CA GLU A 122 -18.03 -5.17 16.99
C GLU A 122 -17.09 -6.00 17.87
N LYS A 123 -17.34 -7.32 17.94
CA LYS A 123 -16.54 -8.25 18.73
C LYS A 123 -15.09 -8.32 18.21
N ALA A 124 -14.91 -8.44 16.89
CA ALA A 124 -13.59 -8.49 16.27
C ALA A 124 -12.84 -7.16 16.44
N LEU A 125 -13.48 -6.02 16.15
CA LEU A 125 -12.90 -4.68 16.32
C LEU A 125 -12.44 -4.43 17.75
N SER A 126 -13.30 -4.71 18.74
CA SER A 126 -13.00 -4.55 20.17
C SER A 126 -11.84 -5.45 20.60
N PHE A 127 -11.82 -6.71 20.15
CA PHE A 127 -10.80 -7.68 20.52
C PHE A 127 -9.40 -7.27 20.05
N VAL A 128 -9.28 -6.74 18.82
CA VAL A 128 -7.99 -6.24 18.28
C VAL A 128 -7.71 -4.80 18.71
N ARG A 129 -8.46 -4.26 19.64
CA ARG A 129 -8.33 -2.90 20.17
C ARG A 129 -8.36 -1.83 19.08
N ARG A 130 -9.24 -2.01 18.09
CA ARG A 130 -9.46 -0.98 17.08
C ARG A 130 -10.08 0.25 17.74
N ARG A 131 -9.57 1.46 17.40
CA ARG A 131 -10.09 2.72 17.93
C ARG A 131 -11.54 2.97 17.52
N SER A 132 -11.87 2.65 16.27
CA SER A 132 -13.23 2.82 15.75
C SER A 132 -14.13 1.67 16.18
N SER A 133 -15.28 2.00 16.74
CA SER A 133 -16.39 1.08 17.01
C SER A 133 -17.13 0.73 15.70
N LEU A 134 -18.00 -0.27 15.73
CA LEU A 134 -18.90 -0.57 14.62
C LEU A 134 -19.83 0.62 14.30
N SER A 135 -20.25 1.38 15.31
CA SER A 135 -21.05 2.60 15.12
C SER A 135 -20.26 3.66 14.31
N ASP A 136 -18.97 3.86 14.62
CA ASP A 136 -18.11 4.77 13.86
C ASP A 136 -17.95 4.30 12.41
N VAL A 137 -17.76 2.99 12.21
CA VAL A 137 -17.65 2.38 10.86
C VAL A 137 -18.90 2.68 10.04
N LYS A 138 -20.10 2.37 10.56
CA LYS A 138 -21.37 2.60 9.83
C LYS A 138 -21.59 4.08 9.55
N LYS A 139 -21.41 4.93 10.55
CA LYS A 139 -21.53 6.38 10.39
C LYS A 139 -20.57 6.94 9.36
N SER A 140 -19.33 6.48 9.34
CA SER A 140 -18.33 6.91 8.35
C SER A 140 -18.75 6.56 6.93
N LEU A 141 -19.26 5.34 6.71
CA LEU A 141 -19.75 4.89 5.42
C LEU A 141 -20.96 5.71 4.93
N GLU A 142 -21.91 6.02 5.82
CA GLU A 142 -23.06 6.89 5.51
C GLU A 142 -22.60 8.29 5.10
N ILE A 143 -21.67 8.90 5.84
CA ILE A 143 -21.12 10.23 5.53
C ILE A 143 -20.40 10.20 4.19
N VAL A 144 -19.53 9.20 3.94
CA VAL A 144 -18.80 9.08 2.67
C VAL A 144 -19.78 8.90 1.51
N GLN A 145 -20.75 8.01 1.61
CA GLN A 145 -21.75 7.80 0.56
C GLN A 145 -22.55 9.08 0.24
N LYS A 146 -22.88 9.87 1.28
CA LYS A 146 -23.63 11.13 1.14
C LYS A 146 -22.79 12.24 0.50
N ILE A 147 -21.56 12.42 0.94
CA ILE A 147 -20.74 13.61 0.65
C ILE A 147 -19.73 13.37 -0.47
N TRP A 148 -19.01 12.21 -0.43
CA TRP A 148 -17.91 11.96 -1.35
C TRP A 148 -18.39 11.39 -2.67
N LYS A 149 -18.16 12.13 -3.77
CA LYS A 149 -18.64 11.73 -5.12
C LYS A 149 -17.54 11.17 -6.02
N LYS A 150 -16.32 11.02 -5.49
CA LYS A 150 -15.18 10.43 -6.19
C LYS A 150 -14.97 8.98 -5.74
N SER A 151 -13.88 8.35 -6.17
CA SER A 151 -13.54 6.99 -5.78
C SER A 151 -13.28 6.86 -4.27
N PHE A 152 -13.79 5.79 -3.66
CA PHE A 152 -13.38 5.39 -2.32
C PHE A 152 -13.18 3.88 -2.23
N SER A 153 -12.16 3.51 -1.47
CA SER A 153 -11.84 2.15 -1.08
C SER A 153 -12.25 1.91 0.36
N VAL A 154 -12.53 0.68 0.66
CA VAL A 154 -12.61 0.18 2.03
C VAL A 154 -11.59 -0.93 2.23
N ASP A 155 -10.91 -0.91 3.37
CA ASP A 155 -9.90 -1.90 3.71
C ASP A 155 -10.47 -2.82 4.80
N LEU A 156 -10.47 -4.12 4.50
CA LEU A 156 -10.97 -5.20 5.36
C LEU A 156 -9.87 -6.21 5.62
N ILE A 157 -9.90 -6.79 6.80
CA ILE A 157 -9.08 -7.95 7.18
C ILE A 157 -10.02 -9.12 7.40
N SER A 158 -9.92 -10.16 6.57
CA SER A 158 -10.66 -11.39 6.78
C SER A 158 -10.09 -12.17 7.95
N SER A 159 -10.95 -12.90 8.63
CA SER A 159 -10.55 -13.86 9.67
C SER A 159 -9.92 -13.23 10.91
N LEU A 160 -10.36 -12.01 11.26
CA LEU A 160 -10.05 -11.50 12.59
C LEU A 160 -10.61 -12.48 13.65
N PRO A 161 -9.95 -12.63 14.81
CA PRO A 161 -10.42 -13.55 15.85
C PRO A 161 -11.89 -13.35 16.20
N PHE A 162 -12.63 -14.46 16.32
CA PHE A 162 -14.07 -14.53 16.58
C PHE A 162 -14.99 -14.14 15.42
N GLU A 163 -14.49 -14.08 14.21
CA GLU A 163 -15.29 -13.87 13.01
C GLU A 163 -15.48 -15.20 12.28
N SER A 164 -16.73 -15.64 12.11
CA SER A 164 -17.06 -16.82 11.30
C SER A 164 -17.16 -16.45 9.82
N GLU A 165 -17.11 -17.48 8.93
CA GLU A 165 -17.30 -17.28 7.49
C GLU A 165 -18.67 -16.63 7.19
N GLU A 166 -19.75 -17.08 7.85
CA GLU A 166 -21.09 -16.53 7.65
C GLU A 166 -21.19 -15.07 8.09
N GLU A 167 -20.61 -14.72 9.25
CA GLU A 167 -20.57 -13.33 9.73
C GLU A 167 -19.77 -12.44 8.80
N PHE A 168 -18.64 -12.94 8.27
CA PHE A 168 -17.81 -12.21 7.32
C PHE A 168 -18.53 -11.96 6.00
N LEU A 169 -19.16 -12.97 5.40
CA LEU A 169 -19.96 -12.81 4.18
C LEU A 169 -21.17 -11.90 4.37
N SER A 170 -21.82 -11.96 5.53
CA SER A 170 -22.88 -11.01 5.89
C SER A 170 -22.37 -9.57 5.97
N SER A 171 -21.19 -9.38 6.53
CA SER A 171 -20.52 -8.07 6.58
C SER A 171 -20.18 -7.54 5.18
N LEU A 172 -19.67 -8.39 4.29
CA LEU A 172 -19.44 -8.00 2.90
C LEU A 172 -20.75 -7.60 2.20
N LYS A 173 -21.81 -8.37 2.40
CA LYS A 173 -23.12 -8.06 1.82
C LYS A 173 -23.65 -6.71 2.33
N GLU A 174 -23.54 -6.41 3.63
CA GLU A 174 -23.90 -5.11 4.19
C GLU A 174 -23.06 -3.98 3.56
N LEU A 175 -21.74 -4.20 3.43
CA LEU A 175 -20.83 -3.21 2.86
C LEU A 175 -21.21 -2.78 1.43
N LEU A 176 -21.71 -3.71 0.62
CA LEU A 176 -22.07 -3.41 -0.78
C LEU A 176 -23.20 -2.38 -0.91
N PHE A 177 -24.05 -2.19 0.13
CA PHE A 177 -25.08 -1.13 0.12
C PHE A 177 -24.49 0.29 0.11
N TYR A 178 -23.26 0.46 0.59
CA TYR A 178 -22.56 1.74 0.57
C TYR A 178 -21.85 2.02 -0.76
N ASN A 179 -21.88 1.07 -1.69
CA ASN A 179 -21.37 1.18 -3.06
C ASN A 179 -19.88 1.62 -3.15
N PRO A 180 -18.94 0.97 -2.43
CA PRO A 180 -17.52 1.25 -2.61
C PRO A 180 -17.09 0.95 -4.04
N SER A 181 -16.24 1.80 -4.61
CA SER A 181 -15.67 1.58 -5.95
C SER A 181 -14.47 0.63 -5.93
N HIS A 182 -13.91 0.38 -4.74
CA HIS A 182 -12.74 -0.46 -4.54
C HIS A 182 -12.79 -1.10 -3.15
N ILE A 183 -12.27 -2.32 -3.03
CA ILE A 183 -12.15 -3.05 -1.76
C ILE A 183 -10.75 -3.64 -1.69
N SER A 184 -10.06 -3.39 -0.56
CA SER A 184 -8.85 -4.11 -0.18
C SER A 184 -9.27 -5.20 0.82
N LEU A 185 -9.13 -6.45 0.42
CA LEU A 185 -9.45 -7.62 1.24
C LEU A 185 -8.15 -8.34 1.61
N TYR A 186 -7.66 -8.06 2.79
CA TYR A 186 -6.46 -8.69 3.33
C TYR A 186 -6.81 -9.96 4.09
N SER A 187 -6.02 -11.03 3.93
CA SER A 187 -5.96 -12.09 4.93
C SER A 187 -5.18 -11.59 6.16
N LEU A 188 -5.61 -11.96 7.36
CA LEU A 188 -4.87 -11.58 8.58
C LEU A 188 -3.46 -12.20 8.54
N CYS A 189 -2.44 -11.35 8.43
CA CYS A 189 -1.05 -11.75 8.63
C CYS A 189 -0.72 -11.72 10.13
N VAL A 190 -0.31 -12.86 10.68
CA VAL A 190 0.04 -13.00 12.10
C VAL A 190 1.51 -12.70 12.29
N GLU A 191 1.85 -11.43 12.45
CA GLU A 191 3.23 -10.97 12.68
C GLU A 191 3.68 -11.23 14.12
N GLU A 192 4.81 -11.92 14.31
CA GLU A 192 5.29 -12.41 15.61
C GLU A 192 5.48 -11.30 16.64
N GLU A 193 5.93 -10.12 16.22
CA GLU A 193 6.21 -9.00 17.11
C GLU A 193 4.96 -8.23 17.53
N THR A 194 3.82 -8.44 16.89
CA THR A 194 2.57 -7.79 17.26
C THR A 194 1.98 -8.38 18.55
N VAL A 195 1.09 -7.63 19.20
CA VAL A 195 0.40 -8.11 20.41
C VAL A 195 -0.46 -9.35 20.09
N LEU A 196 -1.13 -9.35 18.94
CA LEU A 196 -1.94 -10.47 18.48
C LEU A 196 -1.07 -11.69 18.17
N GLY A 197 0.03 -11.51 17.44
CA GLY A 197 0.97 -12.60 17.13
C GLY A 197 1.53 -13.26 18.39
N LYS A 198 1.97 -12.48 19.38
CA LYS A 198 2.43 -13.00 20.69
C LYS A 198 1.34 -13.79 21.44
N LYS A 199 0.06 -13.37 21.36
CA LYS A 199 -1.06 -14.12 21.95
C LYS A 199 -1.32 -15.44 21.24
N ILE A 200 -1.24 -15.47 19.91
CA ILE A 200 -1.44 -16.68 19.08
C ILE A 200 -0.27 -17.66 19.31
N ASN A 201 0.99 -17.19 19.15
CA ASN A 201 2.17 -18.03 19.29
C ASN A 201 2.35 -18.61 20.71
N SER A 202 1.89 -17.90 21.74
CA SER A 202 1.87 -18.43 23.12
C SER A 202 0.70 -19.36 23.43
N GLY A 203 -0.18 -19.64 22.46
CA GLY A 203 -1.36 -20.49 22.65
C GLY A 203 -2.48 -19.88 23.48
N LYS A 204 -2.39 -18.59 23.83
CA LYS A 204 -3.47 -17.87 24.55
C LYS A 204 -4.71 -17.68 23.69
N ILE A 205 -4.53 -17.69 22.37
CA ILE A 205 -5.59 -17.62 21.37
C ILE A 205 -5.36 -18.78 20.41
N LYS A 206 -6.39 -19.57 20.18
CA LYS A 206 -6.41 -20.53 19.08
C LYS A 206 -6.75 -19.78 17.79
N TYR A 207 -5.88 -19.86 16.80
CA TYR A 207 -6.10 -19.32 15.47
C TYR A 207 -6.03 -20.45 14.46
N ASP A 208 -7.06 -20.57 13.64
CA ASP A 208 -7.18 -21.61 12.61
C ASP A 208 -6.81 -21.00 11.26
N PHE A 209 -5.61 -21.34 10.77
CA PHE A 209 -5.09 -20.82 9.50
C PHE A 209 -5.87 -21.37 8.30
N ASP A 210 -6.31 -22.65 8.34
CA ASP A 210 -7.08 -23.25 7.26
C ASP A 210 -8.45 -22.59 7.12
N LEU A 211 -9.09 -22.28 8.25
CA LEU A 211 -10.33 -21.51 8.27
C LEU A 211 -10.09 -20.06 7.77
N SER A 212 -8.96 -19.45 8.12
CA SER A 212 -8.59 -18.13 7.63
C SER A 212 -8.52 -18.09 6.10
N ASP A 213 -7.82 -19.03 5.51
CA ASP A 213 -7.70 -19.15 4.05
C ASP A 213 -9.08 -19.37 3.40
N LYS A 214 -9.90 -20.23 4.00
CA LYS A 214 -11.26 -20.47 3.54
C LYS A 214 -12.12 -19.23 3.55
N ILE A 215 -12.10 -18.44 4.63
CA ILE A 215 -12.87 -17.18 4.74
C ILE A 215 -12.42 -16.17 3.68
N TRP A 216 -11.11 -16.04 3.47
CA TRP A 216 -10.58 -15.15 2.43
C TRP A 216 -11.04 -15.58 1.04
N LEU A 217 -10.94 -16.87 0.70
CA LEU A 217 -11.38 -17.42 -0.59
C LEU A 217 -12.89 -17.20 -0.80
N SER A 218 -13.71 -17.48 0.20
CA SER A 218 -15.16 -17.22 0.14
C SER A 218 -15.47 -15.74 -0.05
N GLY A 219 -14.72 -14.85 0.62
CA GLY A 219 -14.86 -13.40 0.44
C GLY A 219 -14.46 -12.95 -0.96
N LYS A 220 -13.35 -13.48 -1.51
CA LYS A 220 -12.92 -13.23 -2.88
C LYS A 220 -14.01 -13.64 -3.89
N ASP A 221 -14.51 -14.88 -3.76
CA ASP A 221 -15.53 -15.39 -4.68
C ASP A 221 -16.81 -14.57 -4.58
N PHE A 222 -17.25 -14.22 -3.36
CA PHE A 222 -18.40 -13.34 -3.17
C PHE A 222 -18.23 -11.98 -3.85
N LEU A 223 -17.06 -11.34 -3.76
CA LEU A 223 -16.81 -10.05 -4.41
C LEU A 223 -16.85 -10.17 -5.93
N VAL A 224 -16.24 -11.22 -6.50
CA VAL A 224 -16.24 -11.46 -7.95
C VAL A 224 -17.67 -11.69 -8.47
N GLU A 225 -18.47 -12.50 -7.78
CA GLU A 225 -19.89 -12.73 -8.10
C GLU A 225 -20.74 -11.46 -8.01
N ASN A 226 -20.33 -10.49 -7.18
CA ASN A 226 -21.02 -9.21 -7.01
C ASN A 226 -20.38 -8.07 -7.84
N GLY A 227 -19.69 -8.40 -8.94
CA GLY A 227 -19.25 -7.47 -9.96
C GLY A 227 -17.94 -6.74 -9.66
N PHE A 228 -17.13 -7.26 -8.75
CA PHE A 228 -15.77 -6.77 -8.57
C PHE A 228 -14.78 -7.55 -9.44
N VAL A 229 -13.75 -6.85 -9.89
CA VAL A 229 -12.61 -7.43 -10.60
C VAL A 229 -11.45 -7.55 -9.61
N HIS A 230 -11.03 -8.78 -9.34
CA HIS A 230 -9.79 -9.05 -8.63
C HIS A 230 -8.63 -8.69 -9.57
N TYR A 231 -7.68 -7.83 -9.18
CA TYR A 231 -6.61 -7.42 -10.09
C TYR A 231 -5.20 -7.64 -9.51
N GLU A 232 -5.08 -7.79 -8.20
CA GLU A 232 -3.85 -8.20 -7.52
C GLU A 232 -4.19 -8.84 -6.17
N VAL A 233 -3.19 -9.38 -5.47
CA VAL A 233 -3.34 -10.31 -4.33
C VAL A 233 -4.44 -9.94 -3.33
N SER A 234 -4.65 -8.66 -3.03
CA SER A 234 -5.60 -8.23 -1.99
C SER A 234 -6.66 -7.25 -2.51
N ASN A 235 -6.55 -6.76 -3.74
CA ASN A 235 -7.35 -5.63 -4.18
C ASN A 235 -8.34 -5.94 -5.30
N PHE A 236 -9.52 -5.33 -5.16
CA PHE A 236 -10.66 -5.51 -6.04
C PHE A 236 -11.24 -4.15 -6.41
N TYR A 237 -11.57 -3.93 -7.67
CA TYR A 237 -12.31 -2.75 -8.08
C TYR A 237 -13.66 -3.13 -8.67
N ARG A 238 -14.67 -2.29 -8.49
CA ARG A 238 -16.01 -2.51 -9.07
C ARG A 238 -15.95 -2.29 -10.57
N LYS A 239 -16.40 -3.29 -11.34
CA LYS A 239 -16.29 -3.31 -12.80
C LYS A 239 -16.96 -2.12 -13.48
N GLU A 240 -18.06 -1.62 -12.93
CA GLU A 240 -18.87 -0.56 -13.54
C GLU A 240 -18.25 0.84 -13.38
N ASN A 241 -17.67 1.15 -12.21
CA ASN A 241 -17.26 2.51 -11.85
C ASN A 241 -15.98 2.60 -11.03
N GLY A 242 -15.30 1.47 -10.82
CA GLY A 242 -14.03 1.41 -10.11
C GLY A 242 -12.84 1.29 -11.05
N PHE A 243 -11.66 1.53 -10.49
CA PHE A 243 -10.38 1.39 -11.20
C PHE A 243 -9.35 0.78 -10.24
N PRO A 244 -8.35 0.06 -10.77
CA PRO A 244 -7.19 -0.36 -9.99
C PRO A 244 -6.49 0.86 -9.37
N CYS A 245 -5.96 0.70 -8.16
CA CYS A 245 -5.12 1.73 -7.54
C CYS A 245 -3.82 1.86 -8.33
N ARG A 246 -3.63 3.00 -9.02
CA ARG A 246 -2.44 3.25 -9.86
C ARG A 246 -1.17 3.32 -9.03
N HIS A 247 -1.27 3.84 -7.80
CA HIS A 247 -0.15 3.90 -6.89
C HIS A 247 0.34 2.50 -6.52
N ASN A 248 -0.56 1.57 -6.15
CA ASN A 248 -0.20 0.18 -5.86
C ASN A 248 0.37 -0.53 -7.09
N LEU A 249 -0.23 -0.31 -8.27
CA LEU A 249 0.29 -0.87 -9.53
C LEU A 249 1.70 -0.38 -9.86
N SER A 250 2.10 0.83 -9.42
CA SER A 250 3.47 1.30 -9.61
C SER A 250 4.48 0.46 -8.83
N TYR A 251 4.14 0.01 -7.62
CA TYR A 251 4.95 -0.92 -6.84
C TYR A 251 5.03 -2.30 -7.51
N TRP A 252 3.88 -2.85 -7.90
CA TRP A 252 3.82 -4.17 -8.57
C TRP A 252 4.58 -4.19 -9.91
N SER A 253 4.70 -3.06 -10.58
CA SER A 253 5.47 -2.90 -11.82
C SER A 253 6.94 -2.52 -11.61
N LEU A 254 7.41 -2.49 -10.36
CA LEU A 254 8.76 -2.10 -9.98
C LEU A 254 9.17 -0.76 -10.61
N LYS A 255 8.31 0.27 -10.47
CA LYS A 255 8.61 1.65 -10.87
C LYS A 255 9.32 2.39 -9.75
N ASP A 256 10.11 3.41 -10.13
CA ASP A 256 10.72 4.33 -9.16
C ASP A 256 9.64 5.07 -8.36
N TYR A 257 9.88 5.23 -7.06
CA TYR A 257 9.00 6.00 -6.19
C TYR A 257 9.77 6.65 -5.05
N PHE A 258 9.26 7.79 -4.59
CA PHE A 258 9.75 8.50 -3.42
C PHE A 258 8.88 8.19 -2.19
N GLY A 259 9.53 7.98 -1.05
CA GLY A 259 8.88 7.89 0.26
C GLY A 259 9.30 9.04 1.15
N PHE A 260 8.35 9.85 1.62
CA PHE A 260 8.58 11.00 2.50
C PHE A 260 7.98 10.76 3.89
N GLY A 261 8.60 11.33 4.89
CA GLY A 261 8.25 11.13 6.28
C GLY A 261 9.09 10.07 6.97
N SER A 262 9.17 10.11 8.29
CA SER A 262 9.90 9.15 9.12
C SER A 262 9.36 7.73 8.90
N GLY A 263 10.24 6.78 8.61
CA GLY A 263 9.90 5.38 8.30
C GLY A 263 9.40 5.11 6.89
N ALA A 264 9.25 6.14 6.03
CA ALA A 264 8.89 5.95 4.64
C ALA A 264 10.03 5.35 3.83
N THR A 265 9.70 4.45 2.91
CA THR A 265 10.66 3.84 1.97
C THR A 265 10.49 4.44 0.59
N GLY A 266 11.59 4.66 -0.12
CA GLY A 266 11.63 4.95 -1.55
C GLY A 266 12.60 4.04 -2.27
N SER A 267 12.33 3.73 -3.54
CA SER A 267 13.16 2.83 -4.34
C SER A 267 13.36 3.37 -5.75
N PHE A 268 14.58 3.20 -6.25
CA PHE A 268 15.01 3.56 -7.58
C PHE A 268 15.68 2.37 -8.25
N PHE A 269 15.31 2.10 -9.48
CA PHE A 269 15.74 0.90 -10.20
C PHE A 269 16.67 1.23 -11.36
N GLY A 270 17.35 0.22 -11.92
CA GLY A 270 18.31 0.34 -13.01
C GLY A 270 19.76 0.09 -12.56
N LYS A 271 20.74 0.47 -13.39
CA LYS A 271 22.17 0.14 -13.17
C LYS A 271 22.71 0.61 -11.81
N ASN A 272 22.24 1.74 -11.31
CA ASN A 272 22.62 2.32 -10.02
C ASN A 272 21.48 2.23 -8.99
N GLY A 273 20.66 1.18 -9.07
CA GLY A 273 19.49 1.02 -8.22
C GLY A 273 19.83 1.04 -6.73
N PHE A 274 18.93 1.63 -5.96
CA PHE A 274 19.02 1.69 -4.51
C PHE A 274 17.63 1.84 -3.89
N ARG A 275 17.54 1.47 -2.63
CA ARG A 275 16.39 1.69 -1.76
C ARG A 275 16.85 2.45 -0.52
N TYR A 276 15.99 3.29 0.00
CA TYR A 276 16.20 3.91 1.29
C TYR A 276 14.93 3.81 2.13
N THR A 277 15.10 3.75 3.43
CA THR A 277 14.02 3.91 4.40
C THR A 277 14.40 5.03 5.35
N ASN A 278 13.64 6.12 5.35
CA ASN A 278 13.87 7.24 6.25
C ASN A 278 13.93 6.76 7.70
N THR A 279 14.81 7.37 8.50
CA THR A 279 14.96 6.96 9.90
C THR A 279 13.61 6.87 10.62
N LYS A 280 13.44 5.80 11.41
CA LYS A 280 12.29 5.62 12.31
C LYS A 280 12.41 6.45 13.60
N ASP A 281 13.58 7.05 13.87
CA ASP A 281 13.72 8.05 14.92
C ASP A 281 13.14 9.38 14.46
N ILE A 282 11.91 9.66 14.89
CA ILE A 282 11.18 10.89 14.53
C ILE A 282 11.93 12.15 14.96
N SER A 283 12.61 12.11 16.11
CA SER A 283 13.40 13.26 16.59
C SER A 283 14.60 13.55 15.69
N GLN A 284 15.30 12.48 15.26
CA GLN A 284 16.40 12.59 14.30
C GLN A 284 15.91 13.11 12.94
N TYR A 285 14.76 12.59 12.46
CA TYR A 285 14.11 13.03 11.23
C TYR A 285 13.81 14.54 11.27
N MET A 286 13.09 14.99 12.31
CA MET A 286 12.75 16.42 12.48
C MET A 286 13.99 17.29 12.58
N LYS A 287 14.97 16.89 13.41
CA LYS A 287 16.22 17.62 13.60
C LYS A 287 16.99 17.82 12.29
N PHE A 288 16.98 16.81 11.43
CA PHE A 288 17.63 16.89 10.11
C PHE A 288 16.90 17.87 9.19
N TRP A 289 15.58 17.69 9.01
CA TRP A 289 14.84 18.49 8.04
C TRP A 289 14.61 19.95 8.46
N LEU A 290 14.62 20.26 9.75
CA LEU A 290 14.52 21.64 10.25
C LEU A 290 15.84 22.42 10.21
N LYS A 291 16.99 21.79 9.93
CA LYS A 291 18.26 22.51 9.75
C LYS A 291 18.24 23.33 8.46
N ASN A 292 18.89 24.50 8.48
CA ASN A 292 18.96 25.39 7.32
C ASN A 292 19.93 24.88 6.22
N GLU A 293 20.99 24.17 6.60
CA GLU A 293 21.99 23.67 5.65
C GLU A 293 21.59 22.31 5.11
N LYS A 294 21.41 22.23 3.80
CA LYS A 294 21.15 20.99 3.05
C LYS A 294 22.19 20.84 1.93
N PRO A 295 22.56 19.60 1.56
CA PRO A 295 23.41 19.36 0.40
C PRO A 295 22.73 19.86 -0.88
N VAL A 296 23.53 20.22 -1.88
CA VAL A 296 23.00 20.58 -3.21
C VAL A 296 22.50 19.30 -3.89
N LEU A 297 21.20 19.25 -4.19
CA LEU A 297 20.54 18.12 -4.83
C LEU A 297 20.58 18.28 -6.36
N LYS A 298 21.01 17.20 -7.03
CA LYS A 298 20.90 17.01 -8.47
C LYS A 298 20.50 15.56 -8.73
N LYS A 299 19.93 15.29 -9.90
CA LYS A 299 19.54 13.92 -10.26
C LYS A 299 20.73 12.94 -10.21
N GLU A 300 21.89 13.39 -10.63
CA GLU A 300 23.12 12.58 -10.73
C GLU A 300 23.70 12.19 -9.37
N ASN A 301 23.46 13.00 -8.33
CA ASN A 301 23.98 12.74 -6.97
C ASN A 301 22.91 12.23 -5.98
N LEU A 302 21.71 11.91 -6.45
CA LEU A 302 20.60 11.46 -5.61
C LEU A 302 20.98 10.28 -4.71
N LYS A 303 21.61 9.27 -5.27
CA LYS A 303 22.10 8.09 -4.54
C LYS A 303 23.10 8.47 -3.42
N GLU A 304 24.05 9.34 -3.72
CA GLU A 304 25.06 9.79 -2.75
C GLU A 304 24.44 10.65 -1.63
N ILE A 305 23.41 11.43 -1.96
CA ILE A 305 22.66 12.21 -0.98
C ILE A 305 21.98 11.30 0.05
N PHE A 306 21.28 10.25 -0.37
CA PHE A 306 20.66 9.29 0.54
C PHE A 306 21.70 8.50 1.32
N LYS A 307 22.78 8.07 0.65
CA LYS A 307 23.81 7.24 1.28
C LYS A 307 24.61 7.97 2.37
N ASN A 308 24.87 9.26 2.21
CA ASN A 308 25.86 9.97 3.02
C ASN A 308 25.29 11.13 3.85
N PHE A 309 24.11 11.66 3.54
CA PHE A 309 23.63 12.90 4.16
C PHE A 309 22.27 12.72 4.86
N ILE A 310 21.31 12.05 4.23
CA ILE A 310 19.97 11.88 4.81
C ILE A 310 20.00 10.74 5.83
N PRO A 311 19.45 10.92 7.04
CA PRO A 311 19.37 9.86 8.03
C PRO A 311 18.34 8.80 7.57
N CYS A 312 18.83 7.72 6.99
CA CYS A 312 18.03 6.61 6.46
C CYS A 312 18.81 5.30 6.51
N ASP A 313 18.10 4.20 6.51
CA ASP A 313 18.66 2.90 6.14
C ASP A 313 18.82 2.88 4.61
N PHE A 314 19.99 2.53 4.13
CA PHE A 314 20.33 2.59 2.71
C PHE A 314 20.75 1.21 2.20
N GLU A 315 20.16 0.80 1.08
CA GLU A 315 20.45 -0.47 0.42
C GLU A 315 20.80 -0.25 -1.05
N ASN A 316 21.91 -0.87 -1.51
CA ASN A 316 22.15 -0.99 -2.95
C ASN A 316 21.30 -2.12 -3.51
N LEU A 317 20.68 -1.90 -4.69
CA LEU A 317 19.89 -2.90 -5.39
C LEU A 317 20.65 -3.41 -6.65
N PRO A 318 21.44 -4.49 -6.53
CA PRO A 318 22.06 -5.12 -7.69
C PRO A 318 21.03 -5.55 -8.72
N LEU A 319 21.38 -5.60 -9.99
CA LEU A 319 20.44 -5.97 -11.06
C LEU A 319 19.83 -7.36 -10.88
N LYS A 320 20.58 -8.32 -10.32
CA LYS A 320 20.01 -9.64 -9.96
C LYS A 320 18.88 -9.52 -8.94
N THR A 321 19.08 -8.77 -7.87
CA THR A 321 18.04 -8.52 -6.87
C THR A 321 16.81 -7.86 -7.53
N GLN A 322 17.01 -6.88 -8.41
CA GLN A 322 15.92 -6.23 -9.11
C GLN A 322 15.14 -7.17 -10.03
N VAL A 323 15.81 -8.13 -10.68
CA VAL A 323 15.10 -9.16 -11.49
C VAL A 323 14.23 -10.03 -10.60
N PHE A 324 14.76 -10.52 -9.49
CA PHE A 324 13.98 -11.31 -8.55
C PHE A 324 12.77 -10.52 -8.01
N GLU A 325 13.00 -9.29 -7.57
CA GLU A 325 11.91 -8.40 -7.10
C GLU A 325 10.90 -8.12 -8.22
N PHE A 326 11.33 -7.98 -9.47
CA PHE A 326 10.43 -7.79 -10.60
C PHE A 326 9.46 -8.96 -10.76
N PHE A 327 9.94 -10.19 -10.61
CA PHE A 327 9.07 -11.37 -10.61
C PHE A 327 8.17 -11.41 -9.36
N MET A 328 8.75 -11.28 -8.18
CA MET A 328 8.04 -11.30 -6.90
C MET A 328 6.89 -10.27 -6.85
N MET A 329 7.12 -9.07 -7.36
CA MET A 329 6.12 -8.01 -7.36
C MET A 329 5.09 -8.20 -8.48
N SER A 330 5.54 -8.49 -9.71
CA SER A 330 4.64 -8.58 -10.86
C SER A 330 3.71 -9.80 -10.79
N LEU A 331 4.17 -10.93 -10.26
CA LEU A 331 3.35 -12.15 -10.14
C LEU A 331 2.22 -12.00 -9.12
N ARG A 332 2.27 -11.03 -8.24
CA ARG A 332 1.16 -10.68 -7.34
C ARG A 332 -0.02 -10.01 -8.05
N THR A 333 0.14 -9.63 -9.30
CA THR A 333 -0.96 -9.14 -10.14
C THR A 333 -1.50 -10.24 -11.04
N LEU A 334 -2.79 -10.21 -11.38
CA LEU A 334 -3.37 -11.17 -12.32
C LEU A 334 -2.84 -10.99 -13.75
N ASP A 335 -2.29 -9.83 -14.08
CA ASP A 335 -1.59 -9.62 -15.35
C ASP A 335 -0.21 -10.30 -15.36
N GLY A 336 0.44 -10.43 -14.20
CA GLY A 336 1.74 -11.07 -14.08
C GLY A 336 2.90 -10.25 -14.65
N VAL A 337 3.94 -10.93 -15.09
CA VAL A 337 5.19 -10.35 -15.59
C VAL A 337 5.03 -9.89 -17.03
N ASN A 338 5.21 -8.61 -17.29
CA ASN A 338 5.35 -8.09 -18.65
C ASN A 338 6.71 -8.52 -19.22
N LEU A 339 6.73 -9.53 -20.11
CA LEU A 339 7.95 -10.07 -20.69
C LEU A 339 8.64 -9.09 -21.63
N SER A 340 7.91 -8.19 -22.27
CA SER A 340 8.48 -7.15 -23.11
C SER A 340 9.29 -6.14 -22.29
N GLU A 341 8.75 -5.72 -21.13
CA GLU A 341 9.46 -4.84 -20.21
C GLU A 341 10.63 -5.57 -19.51
N LEU A 342 10.44 -6.83 -19.13
CA LEU A 342 11.51 -7.68 -18.59
C LEU A 342 12.71 -7.76 -19.55
N LYS A 343 12.45 -8.05 -20.83
CA LYS A 343 13.50 -8.11 -21.88
C LYS A 343 14.20 -6.76 -22.04
N LYS A 344 13.44 -5.66 -22.03
CA LYS A 344 14.00 -4.30 -22.17
C LYS A 344 14.92 -3.93 -21.00
N ARG A 345 14.53 -4.26 -19.76
CA ARG A 345 15.27 -3.89 -18.54
C ARG A 345 16.43 -4.86 -18.23
N PHE A 346 16.24 -6.17 -18.49
CA PHE A 346 17.07 -7.24 -17.93
C PHE A 346 17.46 -8.35 -18.94
N SER A 347 17.39 -8.09 -20.26
CA SER A 347 17.54 -9.13 -21.32
C SER A 347 18.73 -10.06 -21.13
N TYR A 348 19.88 -9.54 -20.74
CA TYR A 348 21.11 -10.32 -20.58
C TYR A 348 21.15 -11.21 -19.31
N LEU A 349 20.18 -11.07 -18.42
CA LEU A 349 20.05 -11.88 -17.20
C LEU A 349 19.04 -13.02 -17.36
N ILE A 350 18.23 -13.02 -18.42
CA ILE A 350 17.22 -14.06 -18.65
C ILE A 350 17.82 -15.20 -19.42
N THR A 351 18.06 -16.29 -18.74
CA THR A 351 18.72 -17.50 -19.29
C THR A 351 17.68 -18.49 -19.85
N GLU A 352 18.17 -19.46 -20.65
CA GLU A 352 17.36 -20.59 -21.13
C GLU A 352 16.70 -21.38 -19.97
N LYS A 353 17.42 -21.52 -18.85
CA LYS A 353 16.89 -22.18 -17.66
C LYS A 353 15.62 -21.51 -17.10
N VAL A 354 15.59 -20.16 -17.09
CA VAL A 354 14.41 -19.37 -16.69
C VAL A 354 13.25 -19.59 -17.67
N LEU A 355 13.52 -19.64 -18.97
CA LEU A 355 12.50 -19.91 -19.97
C LEU A 355 11.92 -21.33 -19.84
N ASN A 356 12.78 -22.32 -19.59
CA ASN A 356 12.35 -23.70 -19.34
C ASN A 356 11.49 -23.81 -18.06
N LEU A 357 11.79 -23.01 -17.03
CA LEU A 357 10.95 -22.93 -15.84
C LEU A 357 9.53 -22.43 -16.20
N PHE A 358 9.42 -21.38 -17.02
CA PHE A 358 8.11 -20.87 -17.47
C PHE A 358 7.33 -21.95 -18.22
N ASP A 359 7.96 -22.62 -19.18
CA ASP A 359 7.31 -23.66 -19.99
C ASP A 359 6.85 -24.85 -19.14
N ARG A 360 7.63 -25.22 -18.11
CA ARG A 360 7.23 -26.23 -17.13
C ARG A 360 5.97 -25.82 -16.36
N TRP A 361 5.93 -24.60 -15.83
CA TRP A 361 4.79 -24.10 -15.07
C TRP A 361 3.52 -23.96 -15.92
N ILE A 362 3.69 -23.62 -17.21
CA ILE A 362 2.59 -23.61 -18.19
C ILE A 362 2.09 -25.02 -18.45
N SER A 363 2.99 -26.01 -18.64
CA SER A 363 2.60 -27.41 -18.87
C SER A 363 1.83 -28.01 -17.68
N LEU A 364 2.12 -27.55 -16.46
CA LEU A 364 1.41 -27.90 -15.22
C LEU A 364 0.08 -27.15 -15.04
N LYS A 365 -0.29 -26.25 -15.97
CA LYS A 365 -1.46 -25.38 -15.91
C LYS A 365 -1.45 -24.39 -14.73
N ASN A 366 -0.30 -24.19 -14.10
CA ASN A 366 -0.12 -23.23 -13.01
C ASN A 366 0.25 -21.84 -13.53
N ALA A 367 0.61 -21.69 -14.80
CA ALA A 367 0.91 -20.43 -15.45
C ALA A 367 0.36 -20.37 -16.88
N ARG A 368 0.37 -19.17 -17.44
CA ARG A 368 -0.04 -18.91 -18.83
C ARG A 368 0.82 -17.82 -19.45
N LYS A 369 1.02 -17.88 -20.76
CA LYS A 369 1.50 -16.76 -21.59
C LYS A 369 0.34 -16.23 -22.42
N TYR A 370 0.28 -14.91 -22.58
CA TYR A 370 -0.76 -14.24 -23.36
C TYR A 370 -0.30 -12.86 -23.83
N PHE A 371 -1.05 -12.29 -24.77
CA PHE A 371 -0.80 -10.94 -25.27
C PHE A 371 -1.89 -9.97 -24.77
N LYS A 372 -1.45 -8.79 -24.32
CA LYS A 372 -2.33 -7.68 -23.90
C LYS A 372 -1.65 -6.37 -24.30
N ASP A 373 -2.39 -5.49 -25.00
CA ASP A 373 -1.92 -4.17 -25.42
C ASP A 373 -0.57 -4.20 -26.16
N GLY A 374 -0.36 -5.22 -27.01
CA GLY A 374 0.87 -5.40 -27.80
C GLY A 374 2.07 -5.94 -27.02
N ASN A 375 1.93 -6.28 -25.75
CA ASN A 375 2.97 -6.87 -24.92
C ASN A 375 2.66 -8.32 -24.58
N GLU A 376 3.73 -9.13 -24.50
CA GLU A 376 3.66 -10.52 -24.03
C GLU A 376 3.77 -10.55 -22.50
N PHE A 377 2.91 -11.35 -21.87
CA PHE A 377 2.86 -11.53 -20.43
C PHE A 377 3.03 -13.00 -20.03
N PHE A 378 3.68 -13.22 -18.89
CA PHE A 378 3.68 -14.49 -18.15
C PHE A 378 2.98 -14.28 -16.81
N ALA A 379 1.87 -14.96 -16.58
CA ALA A 379 1.10 -14.83 -15.36
C ALA A 379 0.83 -16.22 -14.75
N LEU A 380 0.76 -16.26 -13.43
CA LEU A 380 0.24 -17.42 -12.73
C LEU A 380 -1.28 -17.53 -12.97
N THR A 381 -1.80 -18.75 -13.02
CA THR A 381 -3.25 -18.99 -12.97
C THR A 381 -3.75 -18.83 -11.54
N GLU A 382 -5.05 -18.81 -11.30
CA GLU A 382 -5.60 -18.78 -9.93
C GLU A 382 -5.04 -19.93 -9.06
N GLN A 383 -4.92 -21.13 -9.64
CA GLN A 383 -4.28 -22.26 -8.98
C GLN A 383 -2.78 -22.02 -8.75
N GLY A 384 -2.10 -21.43 -9.73
CA GLY A 384 -0.66 -21.14 -9.65
C GLY A 384 -0.32 -20.08 -8.59
N LEU A 385 -1.21 -19.12 -8.35
CA LEU A 385 -1.04 -18.10 -7.31
C LEU A 385 -0.96 -18.69 -5.90
N LEU A 386 -1.65 -19.82 -5.63
CA LEU A 386 -1.53 -20.56 -4.37
C LEU A 386 -0.11 -21.14 -4.16
N PHE A 387 0.66 -21.24 -5.23
CA PHE A 387 2.03 -21.75 -5.23
C PHE A 387 3.07 -20.71 -5.65
N GLU A 388 2.76 -19.41 -5.55
CA GLU A 388 3.67 -18.33 -5.94
C GLU A 388 5.04 -18.46 -5.27
N ASN A 389 5.08 -18.70 -3.97
CA ASN A 389 6.34 -18.87 -3.23
C ASN A 389 7.17 -20.04 -3.80
N LYS A 390 6.52 -21.14 -4.18
CA LYS A 390 7.21 -22.27 -4.81
C LYS A 390 7.80 -21.90 -6.17
N PHE A 391 7.07 -21.11 -6.97
CA PHE A 391 7.64 -20.59 -8.23
C PHE A 391 8.88 -19.72 -7.97
N LEU A 392 8.81 -18.82 -6.98
CA LEU A 392 9.92 -17.93 -6.63
C LEU A 392 11.14 -18.68 -6.10
N GLU A 393 10.94 -19.74 -5.30
CA GLU A 393 12.02 -20.63 -4.86
C GLU A 393 12.72 -21.30 -6.07
N GLU A 394 11.94 -21.93 -6.96
CA GLU A 394 12.46 -22.57 -8.17
C GLU A 394 13.13 -21.57 -9.13
N PHE A 395 12.60 -20.32 -9.17
CA PHE A 395 13.23 -19.24 -9.93
C PHE A 395 14.62 -18.93 -9.37
N LEU A 396 14.79 -18.82 -8.05
CA LEU A 396 16.08 -18.57 -7.42
C LEU A 396 17.10 -19.68 -7.67
N GLU A 397 16.66 -20.94 -7.79
CA GLU A 397 17.54 -22.07 -8.09
C GLU A 397 18.11 -22.04 -9.52
N VAL A 398 17.39 -21.46 -10.47
CA VAL A 398 17.78 -21.42 -11.89
C VAL A 398 18.36 -20.08 -12.34
N PHE A 399 18.16 -19.01 -11.55
CA PHE A 399 18.59 -17.65 -11.82
C PHE A 399 19.87 -17.26 -11.06
#